data_be10f0136cb7175dcabf1e97fcc23a8c
#
_entry.id   be10f0136cb7175dcabf1e97fcc23a8c
#
_cell.length_a   1.000
_cell.length_b   1.000
_cell.length_c   1.000
_cell.angle_alpha   90.00
_cell.angle_beta   90.00
_cell.angle_gamma   90.00
#
_symmetry.space_group_name_H-M   'P 1'
#
loop_
_entity.id
_entity.type
_entity.pdbx_description
1 polymer ?
#
loop_
_entity_poly.entity_id
_entity_poly.type
_entity_poly.pdbx_seq_one_letter_code
_entity_poly.pdbx_strand_id
1 'polypeptide(L)'
;MALFRTAAISGFVLLLAACSTILYRPCTRDEWVVVQDSLYFGTAKPDGIVSPEEWAAFLSAVVTPRFPQGLTVWQASGQWRTGNGTIVRETSNILVLVHPDDDASETSVREIIRVYKAQFQQEAILRLRSMTCTSF
;
A
#
# COMPACT_ATOMS: atom_id res chain seq x y z
N MET A 1 35.20 -62.06 11.21
CA MET A 1 34.25 -61.94 10.08
C MET A 1 33.02 -61.22 10.60
N ALA A 2 32.77 -60.03 10.29
CA ALA A 2 31.99 -59.40 9.25
C ALA A 2 32.13 -57.87 9.37
N LEU A 3 32.81 -57.29 8.43
CA LEU A 3 32.84 -55.85 8.11
C LEU A 3 31.65 -55.55 7.19
N PHE A 4 31.31 -54.25 7.08
CA PHE A 4 30.38 -53.61 6.16
C PHE A 4 28.92 -53.47 6.64
N ARG A 5 28.65 -52.25 7.21
CA ARG A 5 27.41 -51.52 6.90
C ARG A 5 27.43 -50.10 7.55
N THR A 6 28.23 -49.20 7.03
CA THR A 6 28.12 -47.73 7.35
C THR A 6 28.55 -46.92 6.15
N ALA A 7 27.69 -46.79 5.15
CA ALA A 7 27.88 -45.83 4.06
C ALA A 7 26.58 -45.68 3.25
N ALA A 8 25.57 -44.98 3.76
CA ALA A 8 24.42 -44.53 2.93
C ALA A 8 23.48 -43.55 3.66
N ILE A 9 23.94 -42.59 4.46
CA ILE A 9 23.05 -41.54 5.03
C ILE A 9 23.58 -40.13 4.85
N SER A 10 24.62 -39.89 4.07
CA SER A 10 25.17 -38.54 3.87
C SER A 10 24.75 -37.79 2.59
N GLY A 11 23.81 -38.35 1.81
CA GLY A 11 23.45 -37.81 0.49
C GLY A 11 22.16 -37.02 0.41
N PHE A 12 21.35 -36.89 1.49
CA PHE A 12 19.96 -36.38 1.36
C PHE A 12 19.70 -35.02 2.03
N VAL A 13 20.70 -34.42 2.66
CA VAL A 13 20.50 -33.13 3.38
C VAL A 13 20.84 -31.90 2.54
N LEU A 14 21.40 -32.03 1.37
CA LEU A 14 21.89 -30.90 0.55
C LEU A 14 20.91 -30.38 -0.52
N LEU A 15 19.68 -30.88 -0.60
CA LEU A 15 18.72 -30.51 -1.65
C LEU A 15 17.56 -29.61 -1.18
N LEU A 16 17.52 -29.17 0.07
CA LEU A 16 16.44 -28.31 0.59
C LEU A 16 16.80 -26.85 0.77
N ALA A 17 18.01 -26.41 0.42
CA ALA A 17 18.45 -25.03 0.56
C ALA A 17 18.25 -24.16 -0.71
N ALA A 18 17.65 -24.68 -1.77
CA ALA A 18 17.59 -24.00 -3.08
C ALA A 18 16.26 -23.30 -3.40
N CYS A 19 15.31 -23.18 -2.46
CA CYS A 19 13.99 -22.62 -2.75
C CYS A 19 13.65 -21.31 -2.02
N SER A 20 14.62 -20.51 -1.60
CA SER A 20 14.36 -19.25 -0.90
C SER A 20 14.99 -18.01 -1.53
N THR A 21 15.41 -18.04 -2.76
CA THR A 21 15.67 -16.82 -3.51
C THR A 21 14.38 -16.37 -4.20
N ILE A 22 13.43 -15.84 -3.40
CA ILE A 22 12.42 -14.94 -3.93
C ILE A 22 13.21 -13.84 -4.61
N LEU A 23 13.00 -13.71 -5.91
CA LEU A 23 13.65 -12.74 -6.80
C LEU A 23 13.36 -11.30 -6.33
N TYR A 24 14.04 -10.86 -5.27
CA TYR A 24 14.19 -9.43 -5.03
C TYR A 24 15.06 -8.93 -6.17
N ARG A 25 14.43 -8.37 -7.20
CA ARG A 25 15.14 -7.75 -8.31
C ARG A 25 15.65 -6.41 -7.77
N PRO A 26 16.95 -6.26 -7.51
CA PRO A 26 17.48 -4.97 -7.10
C PRO A 26 17.19 -3.95 -8.20
N CYS A 27 16.89 -2.70 -7.81
CA CYS A 27 16.73 -1.62 -8.77
C CYS A 27 17.99 -1.49 -9.62
N THR A 28 17.86 -1.02 -10.85
CA THR A 28 19.01 -0.77 -11.74
C THR A 28 19.84 0.40 -11.22
N ARG A 29 20.98 0.66 -11.87
CA ARG A 29 21.92 1.70 -11.40
C ARG A 29 21.30 3.09 -11.36
N ASP A 30 20.34 3.37 -12.25
CA ASP A 30 19.68 4.68 -12.40
C ASP A 30 18.29 4.71 -11.72
N GLU A 31 18.01 3.73 -10.89
CA GLU A 31 16.77 3.61 -10.12
C GLU A 31 17.08 3.53 -8.63
N TRP A 32 16.14 3.98 -7.84
CA TRP A 32 16.19 3.80 -6.38
C TRP A 32 14.90 3.26 -5.83
N VAL A 33 15.01 2.58 -4.69
CA VAL A 33 13.88 1.94 -4.02
C VAL A 33 13.06 3.01 -3.30
N VAL A 34 11.76 2.97 -3.51
CA VAL A 34 10.78 3.83 -2.84
C VAL A 34 9.55 3.01 -2.40
N VAL A 35 8.73 3.61 -1.57
CA VAL A 35 7.40 3.12 -1.24
C VAL A 35 6.38 3.77 -2.15
N GLN A 36 5.50 2.97 -2.72
CA GLN A 36 4.26 3.43 -3.34
C GLN A 36 3.09 3.07 -2.44
N ASP A 37 2.37 4.08 -1.97
CA ASP A 37 1.11 3.94 -1.28
C ASP A 37 -0.06 4.28 -2.20
N SER A 38 -1.06 3.40 -2.25
CA SER A 38 -2.33 3.68 -2.92
C SER A 38 -3.44 3.67 -1.87
N LEU A 39 -4.08 4.83 -1.68
CA LEU A 39 -5.13 5.05 -0.69
C LEU A 39 -6.48 5.20 -1.41
N TYR A 40 -7.46 4.44 -0.97
CA TYR A 40 -8.80 4.40 -1.56
C TYR A 40 -9.79 5.04 -0.59
N PHE A 41 -10.26 6.22 -0.94
CA PHE A 41 -11.16 7.03 -0.13
C PHE A 41 -12.58 6.89 -0.66
N GLY A 42 -13.46 6.22 0.10
CA GLY A 42 -14.89 6.24 -0.19
C GLY A 42 -15.45 7.65 -0.11
N THR A 43 -16.47 7.93 -0.90
CA THR A 43 -17.10 9.27 -0.92
C THR A 43 -18.38 9.36 -0.14
N ALA A 44 -19.01 8.23 0.22
CA ALA A 44 -20.27 8.25 0.98
C ALA A 44 -20.04 8.78 2.40
N LYS A 45 -20.84 9.73 2.83
CA LYS A 45 -20.87 10.29 4.20
C LYS A 45 -22.33 10.41 4.67
N PRO A 46 -22.60 10.57 5.99
CA PRO A 46 -23.97 10.53 6.53
C PRO A 46 -24.93 11.54 5.89
N ASP A 47 -24.43 12.69 5.47
CA ASP A 47 -25.18 13.79 4.89
C ASP A 47 -25.02 13.91 3.35
N GLY A 48 -24.57 12.85 2.68
CA GLY A 48 -24.42 12.83 1.22
C GLY A 48 -23.12 12.21 0.75
N ILE A 49 -22.41 12.90 -0.13
CA ILE A 49 -21.12 12.48 -0.67
C ILE A 49 -20.05 13.56 -0.47
N VAL A 50 -18.81 13.16 -0.38
CA VAL A 50 -17.67 14.10 -0.43
C VAL A 50 -17.63 14.72 -1.82
N SER A 51 -17.89 16.04 -1.89
CA SER A 51 -17.92 16.77 -3.16
C SER A 51 -16.52 16.92 -3.77
N PRO A 52 -16.43 17.25 -5.08
CA PRO A 52 -15.15 17.57 -5.71
C PRO A 52 -14.42 18.72 -5.02
N GLU A 53 -15.14 19.72 -4.54
CA GLU A 53 -14.59 20.89 -3.83
C GLU A 53 -14.05 20.49 -2.45
N GLU A 54 -14.78 19.65 -1.70
CA GLU A 54 -14.31 19.11 -0.41
C GLU A 54 -13.06 18.25 -0.60
N TRP A 55 -13.03 17.41 -1.64
CA TRP A 55 -11.85 16.64 -1.99
C TRP A 55 -10.65 17.51 -2.36
N ALA A 56 -10.85 18.52 -3.20
CA ALA A 56 -9.79 19.46 -3.57
C ALA A 56 -9.25 20.23 -2.36
N ALA A 57 -10.13 20.67 -1.46
CA ALA A 57 -9.74 21.32 -0.21
C ALA A 57 -8.94 20.37 0.70
N PHE A 58 -9.35 19.12 0.82
CA PHE A 58 -8.61 18.10 1.56
C PHE A 58 -7.20 17.86 0.98
N LEU A 59 -7.09 17.70 -0.35
CA LEU A 59 -5.79 17.55 -1.01
C LEU A 59 -4.88 18.74 -0.72
N SER A 60 -5.39 19.96 -0.89
CA SER A 60 -4.63 21.20 -0.69
C SER A 60 -4.19 21.41 0.77
N ALA A 61 -5.09 21.20 1.72
CA ALA A 61 -4.82 21.51 3.13
C ALA A 61 -4.10 20.37 3.88
N VAL A 62 -4.32 19.11 3.48
CA VAL A 62 -3.85 17.95 4.24
C VAL A 62 -2.76 17.18 3.52
N VAL A 63 -2.94 16.88 2.23
CA VAL A 63 -2.04 16.00 1.50
C VAL A 63 -0.82 16.75 0.97
N THR A 64 -1.05 17.84 0.23
CA THR A 64 0.02 18.60 -0.43
C THR A 64 1.11 19.10 0.54
N PRO A 65 0.79 19.60 1.75
CA PRO A 65 1.84 20.02 2.67
C PRO A 65 2.73 18.88 3.17
N ARG A 66 2.23 17.66 3.14
CA ARG A 66 2.97 16.45 3.58
C ARG A 66 3.77 15.79 2.47
N PHE A 67 3.27 15.89 1.24
CA PHE A 67 3.88 15.33 0.04
C PHE A 67 3.98 16.37 -1.07
N PRO A 68 4.78 17.44 -0.86
CA PRO A 68 4.88 18.55 -1.83
C PRO A 68 5.59 18.16 -3.13
N GLN A 69 6.35 17.04 -3.13
CA GLN A 69 7.09 16.56 -4.30
C GLN A 69 6.17 16.01 -5.39
N GLY A 70 4.99 15.53 -5.01
CA GLY A 70 4.01 15.04 -5.98
C GLY A 70 3.02 14.05 -5.41
N LEU A 71 1.89 14.01 -6.05
CA LEU A 71 0.81 13.07 -5.80
C LEU A 71 0.05 12.82 -7.10
N THR A 72 -0.62 11.68 -7.20
CA THR A 72 -1.51 11.38 -8.33
C THR A 72 -2.87 10.99 -7.78
N VAL A 73 -3.94 11.52 -8.38
CA VAL A 73 -5.31 11.21 -7.99
C VAL A 73 -6.17 10.88 -9.20
N TRP A 74 -7.14 9.99 -9.01
CA TRP A 74 -8.22 9.73 -9.97
C TRP A 74 -9.46 9.24 -9.23
N GLN A 75 -10.60 9.22 -9.93
CA GLN A 75 -11.83 8.63 -9.43
C GLN A 75 -12.03 7.25 -10.03
N ALA A 76 -12.58 6.36 -9.22
CA ALA A 76 -12.96 5.01 -9.62
C ALA A 76 -14.32 4.64 -9.04
N SER A 77 -14.99 3.67 -9.68
CA SER A 77 -16.16 3.03 -9.12
C SER A 77 -15.73 1.85 -8.27
N GLY A 78 -16.17 1.84 -7.02
CA GLY A 78 -15.83 0.79 -6.06
C GLY A 78 -17.06 0.07 -5.53
N GLN A 79 -16.83 -1.07 -4.93
CA GLN A 79 -17.79 -1.74 -4.07
C GLN A 79 -17.08 -2.43 -2.91
N TRP A 80 -17.74 -2.49 -1.79
CA TRP A 80 -17.24 -3.21 -0.63
C TRP A 80 -18.39 -3.84 0.15
N ARG A 81 -18.07 -4.81 1.00
CA ARG A 81 -19.02 -5.46 1.87
C ARG A 81 -18.88 -4.86 3.27
N THR A 82 -19.97 -4.31 3.79
CA THR A 82 -20.06 -3.81 5.16
C THR A 82 -20.00 -4.95 6.18
N GLY A 83 -19.79 -4.62 7.44
CA GLY A 83 -19.78 -5.60 8.53
C GLY A 83 -21.08 -6.40 8.68
N ASN A 84 -22.22 -5.86 8.24
CA ASN A 84 -23.53 -6.54 8.23
C ASN A 84 -23.78 -7.38 6.96
N GLY A 85 -22.79 -7.48 6.04
CA GLY A 85 -22.88 -8.29 4.82
C GLY A 85 -23.47 -7.59 3.59
N THR A 86 -23.90 -6.33 3.71
CA THR A 86 -24.47 -5.57 2.58
C THR A 86 -23.37 -5.13 1.62
N ILE A 87 -23.63 -5.25 0.30
CA ILE A 87 -22.73 -4.70 -0.73
C ILE A 87 -23.12 -3.24 -0.98
N VAL A 88 -22.17 -2.35 -0.70
CA VAL A 88 -22.27 -0.92 -1.01
C VAL A 88 -21.46 -0.63 -2.26
N ARG A 89 -22.02 0.15 -3.19
CA ARG A 89 -21.35 0.65 -4.38
C ARG A 89 -21.24 2.15 -4.28
N GLU A 90 -20.04 2.67 -4.45
CA GLU A 90 -19.78 4.10 -4.35
C GLU A 90 -18.63 4.53 -5.27
N THR A 91 -18.55 5.82 -5.53
CA THR A 91 -17.37 6.43 -6.10
C THR A 91 -16.27 6.45 -5.04
N SER A 92 -15.04 6.16 -5.45
CA SER A 92 -13.85 6.28 -4.60
C SER A 92 -12.85 7.24 -5.24
N ASN A 93 -12.27 8.11 -4.43
CA ASN A 93 -11.10 8.90 -4.81
C ASN A 93 -9.84 8.08 -4.48
N ILE A 94 -8.96 7.93 -5.44
CA ILE A 94 -7.70 7.20 -5.26
C ILE A 94 -6.56 8.20 -5.24
N LEU A 95 -5.73 8.12 -4.21
CA LEU A 95 -4.51 8.89 -4.06
C LEU A 95 -3.33 7.95 -4.11
N VAL A 96 -2.40 8.19 -5.01
CA VAL A 96 -1.11 7.52 -5.06
C VAL A 96 -0.01 8.47 -4.63
N LEU A 97 0.80 8.02 -3.70
CA LEU A 97 1.97 8.68 -3.17
C LEU A 97 3.19 7.80 -3.44
N VAL A 98 4.29 8.43 -3.84
CA VAL A 98 5.60 7.80 -3.94
C VAL A 98 6.55 8.55 -3.03
N HIS A 99 7.20 7.84 -2.10
CA HIS A 99 7.99 8.47 -1.05
C HIS A 99 9.10 7.54 -0.52
N PRO A 100 10.09 8.07 0.21
CA PRO A 100 11.08 7.26 0.92
C PRO A 100 10.43 6.28 1.92
N ASP A 101 11.10 5.17 2.20
CA ASP A 101 10.71 4.24 3.26
C ASP A 101 11.28 4.72 4.59
N ASP A 102 10.63 5.71 5.18
CA ASP A 102 11.02 6.31 6.46
C ASP A 102 9.81 6.59 7.39
N ASP A 103 10.09 6.77 8.67
CA ASP A 103 9.07 6.99 9.70
C ASP A 103 8.30 8.31 9.51
N ALA A 104 8.91 9.33 8.93
CA ALA A 104 8.27 10.61 8.69
C ALA A 104 7.20 10.50 7.60
N SER A 105 7.52 9.83 6.51
CA SER A 105 6.58 9.52 5.43
C SER A 105 5.45 8.63 5.92
N GLU A 106 5.77 7.56 6.67
CA GLU A 106 4.77 6.67 7.26
C GLU A 106 3.81 7.42 8.19
N THR A 107 4.34 8.28 9.04
CA THR A 107 3.53 9.14 9.94
C THR A 107 2.61 10.06 9.14
N SER A 108 3.13 10.66 8.07
CA SER A 108 2.37 11.55 7.18
C SER A 108 1.21 10.82 6.50
N VAL A 109 1.43 9.60 6.00
CA VAL A 109 0.37 8.78 5.38
C VAL A 109 -0.70 8.42 6.40
N ARG A 110 -0.32 7.99 7.61
CA ARG A 110 -1.28 7.68 8.69
C ARG A 110 -2.11 8.88 9.08
N GLU A 111 -1.49 10.06 9.14
CA GLU A 111 -2.19 11.30 9.45
C GLU A 111 -3.21 11.69 8.37
N ILE A 112 -2.88 11.54 7.09
CA ILE A 112 -3.82 11.74 5.98
C ILE A 112 -5.05 10.84 6.16
N ILE A 113 -4.84 9.56 6.42
CA ILE A 113 -5.93 8.59 6.65
C ILE A 113 -6.78 9.02 7.86
N ARG A 114 -6.14 9.37 8.96
CA ARG A 114 -6.81 9.78 10.20
C ARG A 114 -7.68 11.02 9.99
N VAL A 115 -7.13 12.04 9.32
CA VAL A 115 -7.87 13.31 9.07
C VAL A 115 -9.07 13.07 8.16
N TYR A 116 -8.91 12.30 7.06
CA TYR A 116 -10.03 12.00 6.17
C TYR A 116 -11.16 11.27 6.90
N LYS A 117 -10.82 10.23 7.67
CA LYS A 117 -11.79 9.49 8.47
C LYS A 117 -12.56 10.36 9.44
N ALA A 118 -11.87 11.26 10.13
CA ALA A 118 -12.49 12.18 11.07
C ALA A 118 -13.36 13.23 10.37
N GLN A 119 -12.86 13.81 9.28
CA GLN A 119 -13.53 14.92 8.57
C GLN A 119 -14.80 14.46 7.86
N PHE A 120 -14.74 13.28 7.22
CA PHE A 120 -15.83 12.77 6.38
C PHE A 120 -16.55 11.56 7.00
N GLN A 121 -16.29 11.28 8.28
CA GLN A 121 -16.93 10.20 9.04
C GLN A 121 -16.82 8.83 8.36
N GLN A 122 -15.65 8.53 7.78
CA GLN A 122 -15.40 7.27 7.09
C GLN A 122 -15.02 6.16 8.08
N GLU A 123 -15.58 4.99 7.87
CA GLU A 123 -15.30 3.81 8.69
C GLU A 123 -13.87 3.30 8.46
N ALA A 124 -13.48 3.19 7.19
CA ALA A 124 -12.17 2.66 6.79
C ALA A 124 -11.63 3.33 5.53
N ILE A 125 -10.32 3.29 5.36
CA ILE A 125 -9.60 3.63 4.13
C ILE A 125 -8.74 2.41 3.77
N LEU A 126 -8.93 1.85 2.58
CA LEU A 126 -8.05 0.81 2.09
C LEU A 126 -6.72 1.45 1.71
N ARG A 127 -5.63 0.90 2.24
CA ARG A 127 -4.26 1.26 1.89
C ARG A 127 -3.56 0.04 1.29
N LEU A 128 -3.01 0.19 0.11
CA LEU A 128 -2.07 -0.76 -0.47
C LEU A 128 -0.68 -0.12 -0.45
N ARG A 129 0.29 -0.85 0.09
CA ARG A 129 1.68 -0.42 0.16
C ARG A 129 2.57 -1.42 -0.56
N SER A 130 3.44 -0.95 -1.41
CA SER A 130 4.44 -1.76 -2.09
C SER A 130 5.78 -1.02 -2.16
N MET A 131 6.86 -1.79 -2.17
CA MET A 131 8.18 -1.26 -2.53
C MET A 131 8.35 -1.39 -4.04
N THR A 132 8.85 -0.34 -4.67
CA THR A 132 9.06 -0.29 -6.13
C THR A 132 10.33 0.46 -6.47
N CYS A 133 10.81 0.29 -7.70
CA CYS A 133 11.90 1.08 -8.24
C CYS A 133 11.35 2.30 -8.96
N THR A 134 12.00 3.45 -8.80
CA THR A 134 11.66 4.69 -9.49
C THR A 134 12.87 5.31 -10.16
N SER A 135 12.63 6.02 -11.26
CA SER A 135 13.61 6.86 -11.98
C SER A 135 12.90 8.10 -12.54
N PHE A 136 13.65 9.15 -12.83
CA PHE A 136 13.19 10.38 -13.51
C PHE A 136 14.08 10.69 -14.69
#